data_9afe7b3b997c44af98880b88448f68b7
#
_entry.id   9afe7b3b997c44af98880b88448f68b7
#
_cell.length_a   1.000
_cell.length_b   1.000
_cell.length_c   1.000
_cell.angle_alpha   90.00
_cell.angle_beta   90.00
_cell.angle_gamma   90.00
#
_symmetry.space_group_name_H-M   'P 1'
#
loop_
_entity.id
_entity.type
_entity.pdbx_description
1 polymer ?
#
loop_
_entity_poly.entity_id
_entity_poly.type
_entity_poly.pdbx_seq_one_letter_code
_entity_poly.pdbx_strand_id
1 'polypeptide(L)'
;MDLTTKLRELYAPGVAYNIAIPDRPIPDMVLEVASRYPRRAAIDFFARQLTYEELAQEIRQAACALYQAGVRPGDRVALVMPNCPQHAVAVLGTMLLGAVVVEHNPLAPAGELEGEYERHGARVTIAWSKSLEKLTFLGRGHTTFCMDLTTALPAASRMALKLPIKAAREKREQLSSPRPSWARSWTRAMRTATPWHGECPSAMEDVALLIHTGGTTGVPKAAALTHANLMANVEESIAWVPVLHEGAEVFYCILPLFHAFGFTIGFLAGLRLGATIAMFPKFDTALVLAAQRRLPCTFFLGVPPMYERLLAAAEGTNADLSSIHFSLSGAMPLSAPLAEQWEQATGGLMIEGYGMTEASPIILGSPLASSRARGALGIPFP
;
A
#
# COMPACT_ATOMS: atom_id res chain seq x y z
N MET A 1 -3.68 16.51 37.99
CA MET A 1 -4.10 15.57 36.93
C MET A 1 -2.83 15.14 36.20
N ASP A 2 -2.57 13.85 36.12
CA ASP A 2 -1.38 13.37 35.44
C ASP A 2 -1.56 13.50 33.91
N LEU A 3 -0.46 13.42 33.14
CA LEU A 3 -0.46 13.61 31.70
C LEU A 3 -1.37 12.58 31.01
N THR A 4 -1.37 11.33 31.47
CA THR A 4 -2.18 10.23 30.92
C THR A 4 -3.68 10.53 31.01
N THR A 5 -4.14 11.05 32.16
CA THR A 5 -5.55 11.44 32.33
C THR A 5 -5.95 12.57 31.39
N LYS A 6 -5.07 13.57 31.21
CA LYS A 6 -5.31 14.68 30.25
C LYS A 6 -5.38 14.18 28.82
N LEU A 7 -4.50 13.27 28.41
CA LEU A 7 -4.51 12.71 27.05
C LEU A 7 -5.80 11.92 26.78
N ARG A 8 -6.29 11.14 27.75
CA ARG A 8 -7.56 10.42 27.60
C ARG A 8 -8.76 11.32 27.36
N GLU A 9 -8.79 12.48 28.01
CA GLU A 9 -9.86 13.47 27.83
C GLU A 9 -9.84 14.14 26.45
N LEU A 10 -8.71 14.09 25.74
CA LEU A 10 -8.56 14.68 24.41
C LEU A 10 -8.92 13.70 23.27
N TYR A 11 -9.07 12.41 23.58
CA TYR A 11 -9.46 11.42 22.56
C TYR A 11 -10.89 11.65 22.10
N ALA A 12 -11.14 11.39 20.83
CA ALA A 12 -12.49 11.47 20.30
C ALA A 12 -13.41 10.42 20.96
N PRO A 13 -14.71 10.68 21.10
CA PRO A 13 -15.66 9.73 21.63
C PRO A 13 -15.57 8.39 20.88
N GLY A 14 -15.49 7.28 21.62
CA GLY A 14 -15.38 5.93 21.06
C GLY A 14 -13.95 5.44 20.82
N VAL A 15 -12.94 6.31 20.88
CA VAL A 15 -11.53 5.89 20.78
C VAL A 15 -11.07 5.34 22.13
N ALA A 16 -10.67 4.06 22.16
CA ALA A 16 -10.10 3.44 23.35
C ALA A 16 -8.66 3.91 23.56
N TYR A 17 -8.30 4.18 24.83
CA TYR A 17 -6.92 4.57 25.16
C TYR A 17 -5.93 3.40 25.10
N ASN A 18 -6.40 2.21 25.43
CA ASN A 18 -5.63 0.97 25.29
C ASN A 18 -6.36 0.06 24.31
N ILE A 19 -5.62 -0.46 23.35
CA ILE A 19 -6.12 -1.39 22.35
C ILE A 19 -5.42 -2.74 22.47
N ALA A 20 -6.10 -3.81 22.08
CA ALA A 20 -5.49 -5.12 21.98
C ALA A 20 -4.84 -5.28 20.60
N ILE A 21 -3.58 -5.66 20.57
CA ILE A 21 -2.88 -5.99 19.34
C ILE A 21 -2.98 -7.51 19.13
N PRO A 22 -3.57 -7.98 18.02
CA PRO A 22 -3.65 -9.40 17.72
C PRO A 22 -2.25 -10.03 17.62
N ASP A 23 -2.04 -11.14 18.31
CA ASP A 23 -0.83 -11.97 18.21
C ASP A 23 -0.92 -12.85 16.95
N ARG A 24 -0.74 -12.21 15.80
CA ARG A 24 -0.92 -12.84 14.50
C ARG A 24 -0.12 -12.13 13.42
N PRO A 25 0.73 -12.84 12.63
CA PRO A 25 1.46 -12.26 11.50
C PRO A 25 0.54 -11.64 10.44
N ILE A 26 1.03 -10.64 9.75
CA ILE A 26 0.27 -9.87 8.74
C ILE A 26 -0.43 -10.76 7.69
N PRO A 27 0.22 -11.76 7.06
CA PRO A 27 -0.46 -12.56 6.04
C PRO A 27 -1.61 -13.39 6.61
N ASP A 28 -1.50 -13.89 7.85
CA ASP A 28 -2.55 -14.69 8.48
C ASP A 28 -3.77 -13.80 8.83
N MET A 29 -3.54 -12.56 9.24
CA MET A 29 -4.61 -11.57 9.41
C MET A 29 -5.38 -11.37 8.09
N VAL A 30 -4.67 -11.20 6.96
CA VAL A 30 -5.31 -11.00 5.64
C VAL A 30 -6.07 -12.26 5.21
N LEU A 31 -5.51 -13.46 5.43
CA LEU A 31 -6.17 -14.72 5.08
C LEU A 31 -7.42 -14.97 5.93
N GLU A 32 -7.43 -14.56 7.20
CA GLU A 32 -8.63 -14.62 8.04
C GLU A 32 -9.71 -13.67 7.51
N VAL A 33 -9.37 -12.42 7.19
CA VAL A 33 -10.31 -11.47 6.60
C VAL A 33 -10.86 -12.03 5.27
N ALA A 34 -10.01 -12.66 4.46
CA ALA A 34 -10.44 -13.31 3.22
C ALA A 34 -11.44 -14.45 3.46
N SER A 35 -11.29 -15.21 4.54
CA SER A 35 -12.26 -16.24 4.92
C SER A 35 -13.60 -15.66 5.40
N ARG A 36 -13.57 -14.48 6.02
CA ARG A 36 -14.76 -13.77 6.53
C ARG A 36 -15.54 -13.08 5.42
N TYR A 37 -14.85 -12.53 4.43
CA TYR A 37 -15.45 -11.74 3.33
C TYR A 37 -15.08 -12.28 1.93
N PRO A 38 -15.19 -13.59 1.61
CA PRO A 38 -14.59 -14.20 0.43
C PRO A 38 -15.03 -13.57 -0.89
N ARG A 39 -16.30 -13.19 -1.00
CA ARG A 39 -16.88 -12.64 -2.25
C ARG A 39 -16.75 -11.13 -2.39
N ARG A 40 -16.31 -10.43 -1.34
CA ARG A 40 -16.12 -8.99 -1.41
C ARG A 40 -14.88 -8.67 -2.27
N ALA A 41 -14.94 -7.57 -3.01
CA ALA A 41 -13.77 -7.04 -3.70
C ALA A 41 -12.72 -6.61 -2.67
N ALA A 42 -11.53 -7.22 -2.72
CA ALA A 42 -10.36 -6.83 -1.94
C ALA A 42 -9.57 -5.72 -2.65
N ILE A 43 -9.36 -5.86 -3.95
CA ILE A 43 -8.60 -4.90 -4.74
C ILE A 43 -9.42 -4.53 -5.98
N ASP A 44 -9.48 -3.24 -6.28
CA ASP A 44 -9.93 -2.69 -7.56
C ASP A 44 -8.74 -2.03 -8.27
N PHE A 45 -8.54 -2.39 -9.52
CA PHE A 45 -7.51 -1.80 -10.37
C PHE A 45 -8.07 -1.52 -11.77
N PHE A 46 -8.36 -0.25 -12.05
CA PHE A 46 -8.97 0.18 -13.32
C PHE A 46 -10.25 -0.59 -13.67
N ALA A 47 -11.15 -0.79 -12.70
CA ALA A 47 -12.39 -1.54 -12.82
C ALA A 47 -12.22 -3.09 -12.95
N ARG A 48 -11.03 -3.62 -12.85
CA ARG A 48 -10.83 -5.03 -12.58
C ARG A 48 -10.80 -5.25 -11.08
N GLN A 49 -11.71 -6.06 -10.59
CA GLN A 49 -11.78 -6.42 -9.19
C GLN A 49 -11.16 -7.81 -8.96
N LEU A 50 -10.48 -7.93 -7.85
CA LEU A 50 -9.98 -9.17 -7.27
C LEU A 50 -10.72 -9.36 -5.94
N THR A 51 -11.44 -10.44 -5.77
CA THR A 51 -12.13 -10.75 -4.52
C THR A 51 -11.13 -11.15 -3.42
N TYR A 52 -11.55 -11.14 -2.15
CA TYR A 52 -10.72 -11.61 -1.05
C TYR A 52 -10.34 -13.09 -1.19
N GLU A 53 -11.26 -13.94 -1.70
CA GLU A 53 -10.97 -15.36 -1.99
C GLU A 53 -9.89 -15.50 -3.09
N GLU A 54 -10.02 -14.75 -4.18
CA GLU A 54 -9.03 -14.72 -5.26
C GLU A 54 -7.70 -14.16 -4.78
N LEU A 55 -7.71 -13.09 -3.95
CA LEU A 55 -6.51 -12.54 -3.33
C LEU A 55 -5.80 -13.59 -2.46
N ALA A 56 -6.53 -14.30 -1.60
CA ALA A 56 -5.97 -15.36 -0.77
C ALA A 56 -5.34 -16.49 -1.61
N GLN A 57 -5.99 -16.87 -2.71
CA GLN A 57 -5.45 -17.85 -3.65
C GLN A 57 -4.16 -17.35 -4.31
N GLU A 58 -4.15 -16.11 -4.82
CA GLU A 58 -2.97 -15.52 -5.47
C GLU A 58 -1.81 -15.33 -4.47
N ILE A 59 -2.07 -14.96 -3.21
CA ILE A 59 -1.07 -14.91 -2.13
C ILE A 59 -0.41 -16.28 -1.95
N ARG A 60 -1.19 -17.35 -1.85
CA ARG A 60 -0.68 -18.71 -1.69
C ARG A 60 0.09 -19.20 -2.93
N GLN A 61 -0.33 -18.79 -4.13
CA GLN A 61 0.43 -19.07 -5.36
C GLN A 61 1.76 -18.32 -5.38
N ALA A 62 1.79 -17.04 -4.93
CA ALA A 62 3.01 -16.26 -4.86
C ALA A 62 4.02 -16.86 -3.87
N ALA A 63 3.57 -17.29 -2.71
CA ALA A 63 4.41 -18.00 -1.74
C ALA A 63 5.05 -19.26 -2.35
N CYS A 64 4.27 -20.08 -3.04
CA CYS A 64 4.79 -21.28 -3.72
C CYS A 64 5.77 -20.92 -4.85
N ALA A 65 5.47 -19.91 -5.68
CA ALA A 65 6.36 -19.47 -6.75
C ALA A 65 7.71 -19.00 -6.22
N LEU A 66 7.71 -18.27 -5.10
CA LEU A 66 8.91 -17.81 -4.41
C LEU A 66 9.68 -18.98 -3.78
N TYR A 67 8.99 -19.92 -3.13
CA TYR A 67 9.61 -21.14 -2.60
C TYR A 67 10.31 -21.96 -3.70
N GLN A 68 9.67 -22.12 -4.87
CA GLN A 68 10.25 -22.77 -6.05
C GLN A 68 11.44 -21.98 -6.64
N ALA A 69 11.49 -20.65 -6.43
CA ALA A 69 12.62 -19.82 -6.79
C ALA A 69 13.79 -19.89 -5.79
N GLY A 70 13.63 -20.66 -4.71
CA GLY A 70 14.66 -20.88 -3.70
C GLY A 70 14.53 -20.02 -2.44
N VAL A 71 13.48 -19.20 -2.33
CA VAL A 71 13.22 -18.37 -1.13
C VAL A 71 12.84 -19.26 0.07
N ARG A 72 13.38 -18.93 1.23
CA ARG A 72 13.12 -19.61 2.52
C ARG A 72 12.77 -18.58 3.59
N PRO A 73 12.19 -18.99 4.73
CA PRO A 73 11.95 -18.10 5.86
C PRO A 73 13.23 -17.33 6.25
N GLY A 74 13.08 -16.02 6.50
CA GLY A 74 14.18 -15.10 6.79
C GLY A 74 14.93 -14.55 5.56
N ASP A 75 14.75 -15.11 4.36
CA ASP A 75 15.30 -14.55 3.14
C ASP A 75 14.65 -13.21 2.79
N ARG A 76 15.36 -12.38 2.04
CA ARG A 76 14.88 -11.08 1.57
C ARG A 76 14.45 -11.14 0.11
N VAL A 77 13.28 -10.62 -0.19
CA VAL A 77 12.73 -10.50 -1.55
C VAL A 77 12.54 -9.02 -1.86
N ALA A 78 13.25 -8.53 -2.87
CA ALA A 78 13.15 -7.14 -3.29
C ALA A 78 11.97 -6.93 -4.25
N LEU A 79 11.18 -5.89 -4.00
CA LEU A 79 10.05 -5.48 -4.83
C LEU A 79 10.33 -4.10 -5.44
N VAL A 80 10.30 -4.00 -6.78
CA VAL A 80 10.57 -2.78 -7.51
C VAL A 80 9.37 -2.50 -8.42
N MET A 81 8.24 -2.10 -7.82
CA MET A 81 6.95 -2.05 -8.51
C MET A 81 6.11 -0.84 -8.09
N PRO A 82 5.27 -0.29 -9.00
CA PRO A 82 4.23 0.65 -8.61
C PRO A 82 3.08 -0.08 -7.90
N ASN A 83 2.17 0.69 -7.27
CA ASN A 83 0.95 0.14 -6.70
C ASN A 83 0.12 -0.59 -7.75
N CYS A 84 -0.11 -1.88 -7.54
CA CYS A 84 -0.93 -2.73 -8.41
C CYS A 84 -1.29 -4.03 -7.67
N PRO A 85 -2.26 -4.82 -8.16
CA PRO A 85 -2.62 -6.10 -7.54
C PRO A 85 -1.44 -7.07 -7.40
N GLN A 86 -0.56 -7.13 -8.40
CA GLN A 86 0.63 -8.00 -8.34
C GLN A 86 1.60 -7.58 -7.23
N HIS A 87 1.68 -6.28 -6.90
CA HIS A 87 2.48 -5.79 -5.79
C HIS A 87 1.92 -6.29 -4.45
N ALA A 88 0.61 -6.10 -4.23
CA ALA A 88 -0.07 -6.62 -3.04
C ALA A 88 0.14 -8.13 -2.85
N VAL A 89 -0.05 -8.90 -3.92
CA VAL A 89 0.15 -10.35 -3.93
C VAL A 89 1.61 -10.73 -3.66
N ALA A 90 2.57 -10.01 -4.23
CA ALA A 90 3.99 -10.27 -4.00
C ALA A 90 4.41 -9.97 -2.55
N VAL A 91 3.93 -8.86 -1.97
CA VAL A 91 4.14 -8.51 -0.56
C VAL A 91 3.64 -9.63 0.35
N LEU A 92 2.35 -9.94 0.23
CA LEU A 92 1.70 -10.88 1.15
C LEU A 92 2.17 -12.32 0.95
N GLY A 93 2.48 -12.72 -0.30
CA GLY A 93 3.06 -14.03 -0.59
C GLY A 93 4.49 -14.19 -0.08
N THR A 94 5.29 -13.11 -0.09
CA THR A 94 6.61 -13.10 0.53
C THR A 94 6.51 -13.27 2.03
N MET A 95 5.65 -12.50 2.69
CA MET A 95 5.42 -12.59 4.14
C MET A 95 4.82 -13.94 4.55
N LEU A 96 3.91 -14.53 3.76
CA LEU A 96 3.33 -15.84 4.03
C LEU A 96 4.38 -16.95 4.05
N LEU A 97 5.43 -16.82 3.25
CA LEU A 97 6.57 -17.75 3.24
C LEU A 97 7.53 -17.51 4.44
N GLY A 98 7.29 -16.51 5.28
CA GLY A 98 8.19 -16.10 6.35
C GLY A 98 9.42 -15.34 5.85
N ALA A 99 9.38 -14.82 4.65
CA ALA A 99 10.46 -14.02 4.07
C ALA A 99 10.21 -12.51 4.24
N VAL A 100 11.26 -11.74 4.22
CA VAL A 100 11.26 -10.29 4.43
C VAL A 100 11.06 -9.57 3.10
N VAL A 101 10.05 -8.72 3.03
CA VAL A 101 9.83 -7.81 1.90
C VAL A 101 10.85 -6.66 1.96
N VAL A 102 11.48 -6.34 0.84
CA VAL A 102 12.33 -5.14 0.70
C VAL A 102 11.71 -4.25 -0.37
N GLU A 103 11.18 -3.12 0.05
CA GLU A 103 10.48 -2.18 -0.82
C GLU A 103 11.44 -1.19 -1.47
N HIS A 104 11.31 -0.99 -2.77
CA HIS A 104 12.08 -0.04 -3.55
C HIS A 104 11.20 0.87 -4.39
N ASN A 105 11.64 2.11 -4.55
CA ASN A 105 11.02 3.04 -5.49
C ASN A 105 11.32 2.61 -6.94
N PRO A 106 10.30 2.20 -7.74
CA PRO A 106 10.52 1.76 -9.12
C PRO A 106 11.01 2.89 -10.04
N LEU A 107 10.94 4.15 -9.59
CA LEU A 107 11.42 5.31 -10.33
C LEU A 107 12.82 5.75 -9.91
N ALA A 108 13.40 5.17 -8.85
CA ALA A 108 14.75 5.50 -8.39
C ALA A 108 15.80 5.32 -9.50
N PRO A 109 16.88 6.12 -9.50
CA PRO A 109 18.02 5.94 -10.38
C PRO A 109 18.73 4.59 -10.16
N ALA A 110 19.40 4.06 -11.18
CA ALA A 110 20.10 2.76 -11.07
C ALA A 110 21.15 2.73 -9.95
N GLY A 111 21.95 3.80 -9.82
CA GLY A 111 22.98 3.86 -8.77
C GLY A 111 22.43 3.90 -7.33
N GLU A 112 21.23 4.49 -7.14
CA GLU A 112 20.54 4.43 -5.84
C GLU A 112 20.09 3.01 -5.53
N LEU A 113 19.44 2.35 -6.50
CA LEU A 113 19.02 0.95 -6.37
C LEU A 113 20.21 0.02 -6.10
N GLU A 114 21.33 0.17 -6.84
CA GLU A 114 22.53 -0.62 -6.65
C GLU A 114 23.06 -0.50 -5.22
N GLY A 115 23.19 0.73 -4.70
CA GLY A 115 23.63 0.97 -3.33
C GLY A 115 22.68 0.43 -2.26
N GLU A 116 21.36 0.37 -2.53
CA GLU A 116 20.37 -0.27 -1.65
C GLU A 116 20.55 -1.81 -1.67
N TYR A 117 20.70 -2.40 -2.85
CA TYR A 117 20.87 -3.85 -3.02
C TYR A 117 22.13 -4.40 -2.35
N GLU A 118 23.23 -3.66 -2.38
CA GLU A 118 24.48 -4.03 -1.69
C GLU A 118 24.29 -4.23 -0.18
N ARG A 119 23.31 -3.55 0.42
CA ARG A 119 23.07 -3.54 1.88
C ARG A 119 22.12 -4.61 2.33
N HIS A 120 21.01 -4.81 1.61
CA HIS A 120 20.01 -5.76 2.06
C HIS A 120 20.29 -7.20 1.58
N GLY A 121 21.11 -7.40 0.54
CA GLY A 121 21.55 -8.72 0.09
C GLY A 121 20.43 -9.64 -0.40
N ALA A 122 19.31 -9.11 -0.86
CA ALA A 122 18.25 -9.91 -1.47
C ALA A 122 18.77 -10.65 -2.71
N ARG A 123 18.37 -11.91 -2.86
CA ARG A 123 18.75 -12.76 -4.01
C ARG A 123 17.62 -13.00 -4.98
N VAL A 124 16.42 -12.59 -4.63
CA VAL A 124 15.23 -12.67 -5.46
C VAL A 124 14.61 -11.28 -5.58
N THR A 125 14.26 -10.89 -6.80
CA THR A 125 13.60 -9.61 -7.10
C THR A 125 12.37 -9.85 -7.95
N ILE A 126 11.26 -9.16 -7.63
CA ILE A 126 10.12 -9.02 -8.52
C ILE A 126 10.05 -7.56 -8.94
N ALA A 127 10.25 -7.29 -10.22
CA ALA A 127 10.32 -5.93 -10.73
C ALA A 127 9.32 -5.68 -11.85
N TRP A 128 8.77 -4.47 -11.88
CA TRP A 128 8.03 -3.96 -13.01
C TRP A 128 8.89 -3.94 -14.26
N SER A 129 8.35 -4.38 -15.39
CA SER A 129 9.09 -4.53 -16.64
C SER A 129 9.88 -3.28 -17.05
N LYS A 130 9.38 -2.09 -16.72
CA LYS A 130 10.06 -0.81 -17.01
C LYS A 130 11.22 -0.48 -16.05
N SER A 131 11.26 -1.10 -14.88
CA SER A 131 12.37 -0.90 -13.92
C SER A 131 13.55 -1.82 -14.20
N LEU A 132 13.38 -2.86 -15.04
CA LEU A 132 14.42 -3.88 -15.27
C LEU A 132 15.68 -3.33 -15.93
N GLU A 133 15.58 -2.29 -16.75
CA GLU A 133 16.75 -1.63 -17.36
C GLU A 133 17.70 -1.03 -16.32
N LYS A 134 17.17 -0.64 -15.16
CA LYS A 134 17.93 -0.09 -14.03
C LYS A 134 18.56 -1.16 -13.14
N LEU A 135 18.17 -2.43 -13.31
CA LEU A 135 18.59 -3.57 -12.47
C LEU A 135 19.61 -4.48 -13.17
N THR A 136 20.28 -3.98 -14.20
CA THR A 136 21.30 -4.75 -14.98
C THR A 136 22.55 -5.07 -14.17
N PHE A 137 22.78 -4.41 -13.03
CA PHE A 137 23.83 -4.71 -12.09
C PHE A 137 23.62 -6.05 -11.34
N LEU A 138 22.38 -6.58 -11.32
CA LEU A 138 22.07 -7.85 -10.71
C LEU A 138 22.75 -8.99 -11.50
N GLY A 139 23.79 -9.57 -10.92
CA GLY A 139 24.67 -10.54 -11.57
C GLY A 139 24.10 -11.96 -11.65
N ARG A 140 24.94 -12.89 -12.12
CA ARG A 140 24.64 -14.34 -12.13
C ARG A 140 24.42 -14.83 -10.69
N GLY A 141 23.36 -15.61 -10.47
CA GLY A 141 22.96 -16.11 -9.13
C GLY A 141 21.84 -15.32 -8.49
N HIS A 142 21.46 -14.15 -9.03
CA HIS A 142 20.26 -13.41 -8.65
C HIS A 142 19.07 -13.86 -9.50
N THR A 143 17.94 -14.19 -8.89
CA THR A 143 16.71 -14.51 -9.60
C THR A 143 15.82 -13.27 -9.72
N THR A 144 15.63 -12.79 -10.94
CA THR A 144 14.77 -11.63 -11.21
C THR A 144 13.53 -12.05 -11.97
N PHE A 145 12.36 -11.70 -11.44
CA PHE A 145 11.08 -11.84 -12.10
C PHE A 145 10.63 -10.51 -12.72
N CYS A 146 10.22 -10.58 -13.97
CA CYS A 146 9.58 -9.49 -14.70
C CYS A 146 8.08 -9.52 -14.48
N MET A 147 7.53 -8.47 -13.90
CA MET A 147 6.09 -8.22 -13.77
C MET A 147 5.63 -7.26 -14.86
N ASP A 148 4.62 -7.66 -15.61
CA ASP A 148 3.97 -6.82 -16.63
C ASP A 148 2.66 -6.24 -16.06
N LEU A 149 2.66 -4.93 -15.86
CA LEU A 149 1.52 -4.21 -15.28
C LEU A 149 0.25 -4.35 -16.13
N THR A 150 0.38 -4.52 -17.45
CA THR A 150 -0.77 -4.66 -18.34
C THR A 150 -1.60 -5.89 -18.03
N THR A 151 -1.01 -6.93 -17.43
CA THR A 151 -1.74 -8.16 -17.06
C THR A 151 -2.77 -7.94 -15.94
N ALA A 152 -2.65 -6.87 -15.16
CA ALA A 152 -3.62 -6.49 -14.13
C ALA A 152 -4.83 -5.73 -14.69
N LEU A 153 -4.77 -5.22 -15.91
CA LEU A 153 -5.86 -4.46 -16.51
C LEU A 153 -7.06 -5.34 -16.89
N PRO A 154 -8.27 -4.77 -17.00
CA PRO A 154 -9.42 -5.45 -17.57
C PRO A 154 -9.16 -6.02 -18.97
N ALA A 155 -9.81 -7.11 -19.32
CA ALA A 155 -9.60 -7.79 -20.62
C ALA A 155 -9.80 -6.85 -21.82
N ALA A 156 -10.84 -6.02 -21.79
CA ALA A 156 -11.11 -5.03 -22.85
C ALA A 156 -9.96 -4.02 -22.98
N SER A 157 -9.43 -3.50 -21.87
CA SER A 157 -8.28 -2.58 -21.88
C SER A 157 -7.03 -3.25 -22.43
N ARG A 158 -6.77 -4.52 -22.06
CA ARG A 158 -5.65 -5.28 -22.61
C ARG A 158 -5.77 -5.49 -24.12
N MET A 159 -6.98 -5.74 -24.61
CA MET A 159 -7.22 -5.84 -26.06
C MET A 159 -7.03 -4.49 -26.76
N ALA A 160 -7.54 -3.41 -26.19
CA ALA A 160 -7.37 -2.06 -26.72
C ALA A 160 -5.89 -1.68 -26.83
N LEU A 161 -5.04 -2.07 -25.88
CA LEU A 161 -3.59 -1.83 -25.94
C LEU A 161 -2.87 -2.57 -27.09
N LYS A 162 -3.49 -3.60 -27.68
CA LYS A 162 -2.94 -4.34 -28.83
C LYS A 162 -3.29 -3.73 -30.19
N LEU A 163 -4.20 -2.75 -30.22
CA LEU A 163 -4.57 -2.09 -31.46
C LEU A 163 -3.35 -1.42 -32.13
N PRO A 164 -3.23 -1.47 -33.47
CA PRO A 164 -2.10 -0.92 -34.22
C PRO A 164 -2.24 0.60 -34.42
N ILE A 165 -2.63 1.33 -33.37
CA ILE A 165 -2.78 2.78 -33.36
C ILE A 165 -1.75 3.44 -32.45
N LYS A 166 -1.34 4.67 -32.74
CA LYS A 166 -0.33 5.42 -32.00
C LYS A 166 -0.66 5.51 -30.51
N ALA A 167 -1.88 5.90 -30.17
CA ALA A 167 -2.31 6.06 -28.77
C ALA A 167 -2.22 4.75 -27.97
N ALA A 168 -2.57 3.61 -28.57
CA ALA A 168 -2.47 2.30 -27.89
C ALA A 168 -1.00 1.90 -27.67
N ARG A 169 -0.12 2.19 -28.64
CA ARG A 169 1.32 1.94 -28.53
C ARG A 169 1.94 2.79 -27.42
N GLU A 170 1.69 4.10 -27.42
CA GLU A 170 2.21 5.02 -26.41
C GLU A 170 1.73 4.62 -25.00
N LYS A 171 0.44 4.28 -24.85
CA LYS A 171 -0.11 3.82 -23.57
C LYS A 171 0.53 2.51 -23.11
N ARG A 172 0.77 1.57 -24.02
CA ARG A 172 1.46 0.31 -23.71
C ARG A 172 2.90 0.56 -23.28
N GLU A 173 3.63 1.42 -23.98
CA GLU A 173 5.02 1.81 -23.66
C GLU A 173 5.12 2.51 -22.30
N GLN A 174 4.07 3.22 -21.86
CA GLN A 174 4.01 3.78 -20.51
C GLN A 174 3.84 2.71 -19.42
N LEU A 175 3.17 1.61 -19.72
CA LEU A 175 2.76 0.60 -18.74
C LEU A 175 3.69 -0.62 -18.70
N SER A 176 4.39 -0.91 -19.80
CA SER A 176 5.18 -2.13 -19.94
C SER A 176 6.36 -1.95 -20.90
N SER A 177 7.41 -2.72 -20.65
CA SER A 177 8.56 -2.90 -21.55
C SER A 177 8.74 -4.39 -21.88
N PRO A 178 9.38 -4.74 -23.01
CA PRO A 178 9.70 -6.12 -23.32
C PRO A 178 10.53 -6.76 -22.20
N ARG A 179 10.18 -7.99 -21.82
CA ARG A 179 10.93 -8.74 -20.83
C ARG A 179 12.32 -9.12 -21.39
N PRO A 180 13.42 -8.73 -20.73
CA PRO A 180 14.75 -9.17 -21.15
C PRO A 180 14.93 -10.68 -20.92
N SER A 181 15.81 -11.30 -21.69
CA SER A 181 16.03 -12.77 -21.66
C SER A 181 16.55 -13.28 -20.30
N TRP A 182 17.27 -12.43 -19.55
CA TRP A 182 17.81 -12.79 -18.24
C TRP A 182 16.78 -12.78 -17.11
N ALA A 183 15.62 -12.13 -17.30
CA ALA A 183 14.54 -12.09 -16.32
C ALA A 183 13.47 -13.17 -16.60
N ARG A 184 12.97 -13.81 -15.56
CA ARG A 184 11.88 -14.80 -15.61
C ARG A 184 10.52 -14.08 -15.64
N SER A 185 9.50 -14.69 -16.20
CA SER A 185 8.14 -14.14 -16.18
C SER A 185 7.46 -14.41 -14.83
N TRP A 186 7.08 -13.37 -14.10
CA TRP A 186 6.30 -13.50 -12.86
C TRP A 186 4.94 -14.15 -13.13
N THR A 187 4.20 -13.69 -14.16
CA THR A 187 2.91 -14.27 -14.54
C THR A 187 3.00 -15.76 -14.84
N ARG A 188 4.09 -16.23 -15.46
CA ARG A 188 4.28 -17.66 -15.72
C ARG A 188 4.58 -18.42 -14.42
N ALA A 189 5.42 -17.88 -13.55
CA ALA A 189 5.74 -18.48 -12.25
C ALA A 189 4.47 -18.64 -11.42
N MET A 190 3.65 -17.61 -11.30
CA MET A 190 2.36 -17.66 -10.61
C MET A 190 1.43 -18.72 -11.17
N ARG A 191 1.26 -18.78 -12.50
CA ARG A 191 0.35 -19.72 -13.15
C ARG A 191 0.75 -21.19 -12.98
N THR A 192 2.04 -21.47 -12.83
CA THR A 192 2.56 -22.85 -12.68
C THR A 192 2.71 -23.27 -11.23
N ALA A 193 2.61 -22.34 -10.29
CA ALA A 193 2.69 -22.62 -8.86
C ALA A 193 1.36 -23.22 -8.36
N THR A 194 1.46 -24.29 -7.57
CA THR A 194 0.32 -24.77 -6.77
C THR A 194 0.17 -23.88 -5.54
N PRO A 195 -1.05 -23.63 -5.04
CA PRO A 195 -1.22 -22.81 -3.84
C PRO A 195 -0.46 -23.39 -2.65
N TRP A 196 0.22 -22.50 -1.89
CA TRP A 196 0.89 -22.88 -0.64
C TRP A 196 -0.16 -23.18 0.43
N HIS A 197 -0.03 -24.30 1.15
CA HIS A 197 -0.97 -24.72 2.18
C HIS A 197 -0.40 -24.60 3.60
N GLY A 198 0.87 -24.19 3.75
CA GLY A 198 1.47 -23.92 5.05
C GLY A 198 0.94 -22.63 5.68
N GLU A 199 0.99 -22.56 7.00
CA GLU A 199 0.80 -21.33 7.77
C GLU A 199 2.04 -20.44 7.63
N CYS A 200 1.93 -19.17 8.04
CA CYS A 200 3.07 -18.27 8.13
C CYS A 200 3.99 -18.77 9.25
N PRO A 201 5.27 -19.05 8.97
CA PRO A 201 6.19 -19.55 10.00
C PRO A 201 6.77 -18.44 10.90
N SER A 202 6.43 -17.16 10.64
CA SER A 202 6.99 -16.01 11.36
C SER A 202 6.34 -15.81 12.72
N ALA A 203 7.16 -15.44 13.71
CA ALA A 203 6.71 -14.84 14.97
C ALA A 203 6.38 -13.35 14.77
N MET A 204 5.73 -12.73 15.74
CA MET A 204 5.40 -11.29 15.68
C MET A 204 6.64 -10.40 15.67
N GLU A 205 7.72 -10.83 16.32
CA GLU A 205 8.99 -10.11 16.42
C GLU A 205 9.87 -10.26 15.17
N ASP A 206 9.54 -11.18 14.26
CA ASP A 206 10.28 -11.35 13.02
C ASP A 206 10.08 -10.14 12.10
N VAL A 207 11.17 -9.75 11.44
CA VAL A 207 11.15 -8.65 10.47
C VAL A 207 10.31 -9.06 9.25
N ALA A 208 9.26 -8.31 8.98
CA ALA A 208 8.38 -8.52 7.84
C ALA A 208 8.74 -7.65 6.63
N LEU A 209 9.28 -6.45 6.90
CA LEU A 209 9.40 -5.38 5.91
C LEU A 209 10.65 -4.54 6.14
N LEU A 210 11.38 -4.26 5.06
CA LEU A 210 12.41 -3.24 4.99
C LEU A 210 11.92 -2.11 4.08
N ILE A 211 11.84 -0.88 4.59
CA ILE A 211 11.52 0.33 3.82
C ILE A 211 12.69 1.30 3.89
N HIS A 212 13.16 1.74 2.72
CA HIS A 212 14.23 2.71 2.64
C HIS A 212 13.78 4.09 3.12
N THR A 213 14.63 4.74 3.91
CA THR A 213 14.39 6.08 4.44
C THR A 213 15.30 7.07 3.74
N GLY A 214 14.77 8.26 3.43
CA GLY A 214 15.57 9.39 2.90
C GLY A 214 16.53 9.89 3.98
N GLY A 215 17.71 9.30 4.07
CA GLY A 215 18.69 9.68 5.08
C GLY A 215 19.25 11.08 4.84
N THR A 216 19.21 11.95 5.88
CA THR A 216 19.87 13.28 5.89
C THR A 216 21.40 13.17 5.80
N THR A 217 21.96 11.98 5.98
CA THR A 217 23.41 11.70 6.03
C THR A 217 23.99 11.21 4.70
N GLY A 218 23.21 11.17 3.61
CA GLY A 218 23.67 10.74 2.27
C GLY A 218 23.80 9.23 2.08
N VAL A 219 23.69 8.44 3.14
CA VAL A 219 23.74 6.98 3.07
C VAL A 219 22.33 6.43 3.25
N PRO A 220 21.69 5.82 2.21
CA PRO A 220 20.37 5.24 2.35
C PRO A 220 20.36 4.20 3.48
N LYS A 221 19.38 4.29 4.38
CA LYS A 221 19.12 3.32 5.44
C LYS A 221 17.76 2.70 5.17
N ALA A 222 17.51 1.52 5.74
CA ALA A 222 16.18 0.91 5.72
C ALA A 222 15.71 0.69 7.16
N ALA A 223 14.50 1.10 7.46
CA ALA A 223 13.81 0.72 8.68
C ALA A 223 13.40 -0.74 8.58
N ALA A 224 13.70 -1.52 9.62
CA ALA A 224 13.30 -2.91 9.74
C ALA A 224 12.03 -2.97 10.61
N LEU A 225 10.90 -3.29 9.99
CA LEU A 225 9.59 -3.34 10.64
C LEU A 225 9.16 -4.79 10.83
N THR A 226 8.84 -5.14 12.07
CA THR A 226 8.36 -6.49 12.41
C THR A 226 6.87 -6.64 12.13
N HIS A 227 6.36 -7.87 12.14
CA HIS A 227 4.92 -8.11 12.07
C HIS A 227 4.19 -7.39 13.21
N ALA A 228 4.76 -7.38 14.42
CA ALA A 228 4.21 -6.67 15.58
C ALA A 228 4.13 -5.17 15.36
N ASN A 229 5.19 -4.54 14.83
CA ASN A 229 5.20 -3.10 14.54
C ASN A 229 4.10 -2.72 13.55
N LEU A 230 3.97 -3.49 12.46
CA LEU A 230 2.95 -3.25 11.44
C LEU A 230 1.54 -3.48 12.00
N MET A 231 1.33 -4.58 12.74
CA MET A 231 0.02 -4.91 13.31
C MET A 231 -0.43 -3.87 14.34
N ALA A 232 0.47 -3.44 15.23
CA ALA A 232 0.17 -2.40 16.21
C ALA A 232 -0.31 -1.12 15.51
N ASN A 233 0.45 -0.64 14.53
CA ASN A 233 0.11 0.61 13.86
C ASN A 233 -1.15 0.50 12.97
N VAL A 234 -1.46 -0.69 12.44
CA VAL A 234 -2.74 -1.00 11.78
C VAL A 234 -3.90 -0.87 12.76
N GLU A 235 -3.84 -1.53 13.92
CA GLU A 235 -4.91 -1.49 14.91
C GLU A 235 -5.07 -0.11 15.55
N GLU A 236 -3.98 0.60 15.85
CA GLU A 236 -3.98 2.00 16.29
C GLU A 236 -4.70 2.91 15.28
N SER A 237 -4.42 2.75 14.01
CA SER A 237 -5.04 3.56 12.95
C SER A 237 -6.54 3.31 12.80
N ILE A 238 -6.96 2.06 12.95
CA ILE A 238 -8.38 1.69 12.91
C ILE A 238 -9.10 2.21 14.17
N ALA A 239 -8.50 2.03 15.34
CA ALA A 239 -9.07 2.50 16.60
C ALA A 239 -9.21 4.03 16.63
N TRP A 240 -8.34 4.76 15.95
CA TRP A 240 -8.41 6.23 15.86
C TRP A 240 -9.67 6.74 15.15
N VAL A 241 -10.25 5.94 14.26
CA VAL A 241 -11.45 6.27 13.48
C VAL A 241 -12.57 5.26 13.83
N PRO A 242 -13.19 5.35 15.03
CA PRO A 242 -14.08 4.31 15.57
C PRO A 242 -15.40 4.15 14.81
N VAL A 243 -15.63 4.95 13.81
CA VAL A 243 -16.82 4.92 12.92
C VAL A 243 -16.58 4.19 11.60
N LEU A 244 -15.39 3.60 11.40
CA LEU A 244 -15.14 2.72 10.27
C LEU A 244 -15.88 1.39 10.42
N HIS A 245 -16.45 0.91 9.32
CA HIS A 245 -17.25 -0.30 9.30
C HIS A 245 -16.52 -1.44 8.59
N GLU A 246 -16.24 -2.53 9.31
CA GLU A 246 -15.66 -3.74 8.70
C GLU A 246 -16.51 -4.22 7.49
N GLY A 247 -15.85 -4.57 6.41
CA GLY A 247 -16.49 -5.08 5.20
C GLY A 247 -17.30 -4.04 4.41
N ALA A 248 -17.26 -2.73 4.75
CA ALA A 248 -18.04 -1.70 4.06
C ALA A 248 -17.18 -0.64 3.34
N GLU A 249 -15.99 -0.38 3.83
CA GLU A 249 -15.16 0.74 3.40
C GLU A 249 -14.54 0.57 2.00
N VAL A 250 -14.22 1.71 1.37
CA VAL A 250 -13.44 1.81 0.14
C VAL A 250 -12.27 2.75 0.37
N PHE A 251 -11.06 2.21 0.34
CA PHE A 251 -9.81 2.94 0.53
C PHE A 251 -9.14 3.23 -0.80
N TYR A 252 -8.72 4.47 -1.02
CA TYR A 252 -7.93 4.83 -2.20
C TYR A 252 -6.44 4.77 -1.87
N CYS A 253 -5.79 3.69 -2.32
CA CYS A 253 -4.35 3.46 -2.17
C CYS A 253 -3.56 4.12 -3.31
N ILE A 254 -3.36 5.43 -3.18
CA ILE A 254 -2.63 6.26 -4.16
C ILE A 254 -1.18 6.46 -3.71
N LEU A 255 -0.97 6.62 -2.39
CA LEU A 255 0.37 6.73 -1.84
C LEU A 255 1.15 5.44 -2.09
N PRO A 256 2.44 5.55 -2.47
CA PRO A 256 3.21 4.37 -2.85
C PRO A 256 3.35 3.35 -1.72
N LEU A 257 3.28 2.06 -2.04
CA LEU A 257 3.51 0.98 -1.07
C LEU A 257 4.98 0.91 -0.60
N PHE A 258 5.92 1.43 -1.37
CA PHE A 258 7.31 1.56 -0.92
C PHE A 258 7.55 2.69 0.09
N HIS A 259 6.48 3.35 0.57
CA HIS A 259 6.49 4.27 1.72
C HIS A 259 5.58 3.75 2.82
N ALA A 260 6.05 3.77 4.06
CA ALA A 260 5.34 3.22 5.23
C ALA A 260 3.90 3.77 5.36
N PHE A 261 3.66 5.03 5.04
CA PHE A 261 2.34 5.65 5.11
C PHE A 261 1.33 5.00 4.15
N GLY A 262 1.69 4.81 2.89
CA GLY A 262 0.86 4.10 1.92
C GLY A 262 0.72 2.61 2.24
N PHE A 263 1.81 1.99 2.71
CA PHE A 263 1.87 0.58 3.02
C PHE A 263 1.00 0.20 4.22
N THR A 264 1.23 0.84 5.37
CA THR A 264 0.53 0.44 6.61
C THR A 264 -0.92 0.95 6.61
N ILE A 265 -1.13 2.24 6.32
CA ILE A 265 -2.46 2.84 6.46
C ILE A 265 -3.32 2.64 5.20
N GLY A 266 -2.75 2.91 4.02
CA GLY A 266 -3.51 2.81 2.77
C GLY A 266 -3.79 1.38 2.34
N PHE A 267 -2.93 0.45 2.71
CA PHE A 267 -3.02 -0.94 2.25
C PHE A 267 -3.35 -1.91 3.39
N LEU A 268 -2.49 -2.04 4.42
CA LEU A 268 -2.71 -3.06 5.46
C LEU A 268 -3.95 -2.77 6.33
N ALA A 269 -4.16 -1.51 6.76
CA ALA A 269 -5.33 -1.18 7.59
C ALA A 269 -6.63 -1.35 6.78
N GLY A 270 -6.64 -1.00 5.50
CA GLY A 270 -7.78 -1.26 4.64
C GLY A 270 -8.07 -2.76 4.47
N LEU A 271 -7.04 -3.61 4.27
CA LEU A 271 -7.22 -5.06 4.21
C LEU A 271 -7.72 -5.63 5.54
N ARG A 272 -7.19 -5.15 6.67
CA ARG A 272 -7.63 -5.57 8.01
C ARG A 272 -9.12 -5.29 8.24
N LEU A 273 -9.63 -4.19 7.73
CA LEU A 273 -11.05 -3.82 7.77
C LEU A 273 -11.92 -4.59 6.76
N GLY A 274 -11.37 -5.44 5.92
CA GLY A 274 -12.13 -6.05 4.84
C GLY A 274 -12.61 -5.01 3.80
N ALA A 275 -11.93 -3.88 3.69
CA ALA A 275 -12.26 -2.81 2.74
C ALA A 275 -11.93 -3.21 1.30
N THR A 276 -12.52 -2.51 0.33
CA THR A 276 -12.05 -2.56 -1.06
C THR A 276 -10.93 -1.55 -1.24
N ILE A 277 -9.76 -2.01 -1.65
CA ILE A 277 -8.59 -1.17 -1.92
C ILE A 277 -8.56 -0.80 -3.41
N ALA A 278 -8.90 0.44 -3.74
CA ALA A 278 -8.71 0.95 -5.09
C ALA A 278 -7.25 1.38 -5.26
N MET A 279 -6.48 0.63 -6.06
CA MET A 279 -5.06 0.87 -6.26
C MET A 279 -4.78 1.75 -7.47
N PHE A 280 -3.87 2.70 -7.28
CA PHE A 280 -3.43 3.62 -8.34
C PHE A 280 -1.91 3.54 -8.49
N PRO A 281 -1.37 3.27 -9.70
CA PRO A 281 0.07 3.16 -9.91
C PRO A 281 0.80 4.51 -9.79
N LYS A 282 0.06 5.61 -9.86
CA LYS A 282 0.50 6.98 -9.64
C LYS A 282 -0.69 7.88 -9.32
N PHE A 283 -0.43 9.02 -8.68
CA PHE A 283 -1.44 10.05 -8.54
C PHE A 283 -1.76 10.71 -9.88
N ASP A 284 -3.04 10.67 -10.26
CA ASP A 284 -3.57 11.31 -11.47
C ASP A 284 -5.03 11.66 -11.20
N THR A 285 -5.34 12.96 -11.20
CA THR A 285 -6.68 13.45 -10.81
C THR A 285 -7.79 12.90 -11.70
N ALA A 286 -7.55 12.75 -13.00
CA ALA A 286 -8.54 12.20 -13.92
C ALA A 286 -8.85 10.73 -13.62
N LEU A 287 -7.82 9.94 -13.28
CA LEU A 287 -7.99 8.54 -12.87
C LEU A 287 -8.73 8.43 -11.54
N VAL A 288 -8.39 9.27 -10.56
CA VAL A 288 -9.03 9.29 -9.23
C VAL A 288 -10.51 9.66 -9.39
N LEU A 289 -10.84 10.72 -10.11
CA LEU A 289 -12.23 11.14 -10.33
C LEU A 289 -13.03 10.15 -11.19
N ALA A 290 -12.39 9.46 -12.13
CA ALA A 290 -13.04 8.38 -12.87
C ALA A 290 -13.36 7.18 -11.97
N ALA A 291 -12.47 6.84 -11.04
CA ALA A 291 -12.72 5.83 -10.02
C ALA A 291 -13.84 6.25 -9.06
N GLN A 292 -13.84 7.51 -8.61
CA GLN A 292 -14.82 8.09 -7.70
C GLN A 292 -16.26 7.94 -8.21
N ARG A 293 -16.48 8.14 -9.51
CA ARG A 293 -17.81 7.96 -10.12
C ARG A 293 -18.30 6.50 -10.11
N ARG A 294 -17.41 5.54 -10.08
CA ARG A 294 -17.69 4.11 -10.22
C ARG A 294 -17.64 3.36 -8.89
N LEU A 295 -16.68 3.68 -8.06
CA LEU A 295 -16.38 3.07 -6.78
C LEU A 295 -16.11 4.20 -5.78
N PRO A 296 -17.18 4.81 -5.21
CA PRO A 296 -17.04 5.96 -4.31
C PRO A 296 -16.10 5.65 -3.13
N CYS A 297 -15.11 6.51 -2.93
CA CYS A 297 -14.15 6.43 -1.84
C CYS A 297 -14.82 6.78 -0.51
N THR A 298 -14.55 6.05 0.55
CA THR A 298 -15.00 6.39 1.91
C THR A 298 -13.87 6.93 2.77
N PHE A 299 -12.63 6.45 2.55
CA PHE A 299 -11.44 6.87 3.25
C PHE A 299 -10.34 7.27 2.25
N PHE A 300 -9.96 8.55 2.25
CA PHE A 300 -8.95 9.10 1.34
C PHE A 300 -7.64 9.41 2.09
N LEU A 301 -6.54 8.83 1.61
CA LEU A 301 -5.21 9.00 2.16
C LEU A 301 -4.34 9.80 1.20
N GLY A 302 -3.76 10.90 1.65
CA GLY A 302 -2.97 11.76 0.76
C GLY A 302 -1.99 12.68 1.45
N VAL A 303 -1.36 13.51 0.64
CA VAL A 303 -0.51 14.63 1.03
C VAL A 303 -1.11 15.94 0.54
N PRO A 304 -0.82 17.09 1.14
CA PRO A 304 -1.48 18.36 0.81
C PRO A 304 -1.57 18.67 -0.70
N PRO A 305 -0.53 18.54 -1.53
CA PRO A 305 -0.63 18.80 -2.96
C PRO A 305 -1.61 17.89 -3.72
N MET A 306 -1.93 16.70 -3.18
CA MET A 306 -2.93 15.81 -3.77
C MET A 306 -4.33 16.35 -3.54
N TYR A 307 -4.62 16.84 -2.33
CA TYR A 307 -5.89 17.46 -1.96
C TYR A 307 -6.16 18.70 -2.80
N GLU A 308 -5.18 19.62 -2.89
CA GLU A 308 -5.30 20.84 -3.72
C GLU A 308 -5.64 20.52 -5.17
N ARG A 309 -4.89 19.60 -5.79
CA ARG A 309 -5.09 19.23 -7.18
C ARG A 309 -6.40 18.48 -7.41
N LEU A 310 -6.85 17.69 -6.44
CA LEU A 310 -8.10 16.95 -6.56
C LEU A 310 -9.32 17.87 -6.39
N LEU A 311 -9.26 18.84 -5.46
CA LEU A 311 -10.28 19.89 -5.32
C LEU A 311 -10.46 20.68 -6.60
N ALA A 312 -9.37 21.21 -7.15
CA ALA A 312 -9.41 21.97 -8.41
C ALA A 312 -9.97 21.14 -9.59
N ALA A 313 -9.60 19.87 -9.68
CA ALA A 313 -10.09 18.97 -10.72
C ALA A 313 -11.56 18.58 -10.49
N ALA A 314 -12.01 18.41 -9.26
CA ALA A 314 -13.40 18.10 -8.92
C ALA A 314 -14.32 19.28 -9.23
N GLU A 315 -13.93 20.50 -8.86
CA GLU A 315 -14.65 21.73 -9.19
C GLU A 315 -14.83 21.88 -10.71
N GLY A 316 -13.74 21.72 -11.47
CA GLY A 316 -13.75 21.83 -12.94
C GLY A 316 -14.58 20.75 -13.66
N THR A 317 -14.96 19.67 -12.96
CA THR A 317 -15.72 18.53 -13.52
C THR A 317 -17.05 18.27 -12.82
N ASN A 318 -17.42 19.06 -11.84
CA ASN A 318 -18.59 18.84 -10.94
C ASN A 318 -18.60 17.42 -10.37
N ALA A 319 -17.44 16.91 -9.96
CA ALA A 319 -17.32 15.56 -9.39
C ALA A 319 -17.79 15.56 -7.94
N ASP A 320 -18.62 14.59 -7.59
CA ASP A 320 -19.11 14.39 -6.22
C ASP A 320 -18.02 13.71 -5.37
N LEU A 321 -17.62 14.36 -4.29
CA LEU A 321 -16.69 13.87 -3.28
C LEU A 321 -17.38 13.55 -1.94
N SER A 322 -18.69 13.67 -1.84
CA SER A 322 -19.45 13.56 -0.58
C SER A 322 -19.40 12.17 0.07
N SER A 323 -19.00 11.14 -0.67
CA SER A 323 -18.77 9.80 -0.10
C SER A 323 -17.49 9.70 0.75
N ILE A 324 -16.58 10.67 0.65
CA ILE A 324 -15.34 10.68 1.41
C ILE A 324 -15.63 11.19 2.82
N HIS A 325 -15.91 10.26 3.74
CA HIS A 325 -16.26 10.61 5.12
C HIS A 325 -15.04 10.96 5.95
N PHE A 326 -13.89 10.33 5.65
CA PHE A 326 -12.64 10.55 6.38
C PHE A 326 -11.48 10.71 5.41
N SER A 327 -10.59 11.61 5.78
CA SER A 327 -9.34 11.82 5.06
C SER A 327 -8.20 11.96 6.04
N LEU A 328 -7.04 11.39 5.70
CA LEU A 328 -5.82 11.51 6.50
C LEU A 328 -4.73 12.18 5.66
N SER A 329 -4.31 13.35 6.10
CA SER A 329 -3.17 14.07 5.51
C SER A 329 -1.93 13.89 6.38
N GLY A 330 -0.81 13.56 5.76
CA GLY A 330 0.47 13.36 6.46
C GLY A 330 1.67 13.70 5.61
N ALA A 331 2.87 13.43 6.13
CA ALA A 331 4.17 13.62 5.50
C ALA A 331 4.56 15.09 5.20
N MET A 332 3.62 16.03 5.20
CA MET A 332 3.84 17.47 4.96
C MET A 332 2.85 18.28 5.80
N PRO A 333 3.22 19.52 6.21
CA PRO A 333 2.30 20.40 6.91
C PRO A 333 1.03 20.69 6.09
N LEU A 334 -0.12 20.54 6.71
CA LEU A 334 -1.44 20.86 6.13
C LEU A 334 -1.84 22.28 6.51
N SER A 335 -2.19 23.10 5.53
CA SER A 335 -2.73 24.45 5.83
C SER A 335 -4.20 24.37 6.27
N ALA A 336 -4.58 25.18 7.25
CA ALA A 336 -5.97 25.26 7.71
C ALA A 336 -6.97 25.60 6.59
N PRO A 337 -6.70 26.56 5.68
CA PRO A 337 -7.59 26.82 4.55
C PRO A 337 -7.82 25.61 3.63
N LEU A 338 -6.77 24.83 3.35
CA LEU A 338 -6.90 23.62 2.52
C LEU A 338 -7.76 22.56 3.22
N ALA A 339 -7.54 22.35 4.51
CA ALA A 339 -8.38 21.43 5.30
C ALA A 339 -9.85 21.84 5.28
N GLU A 340 -10.14 23.15 5.44
CA GLU A 340 -11.51 23.68 5.39
C GLU A 340 -12.15 23.51 4.04
N GLN A 341 -11.45 23.82 2.95
CA GLN A 341 -11.97 23.64 1.59
C GLN A 341 -12.27 22.16 1.30
N TRP A 342 -11.39 21.26 1.75
CA TRP A 342 -11.60 19.83 1.58
C TRP A 342 -12.80 19.32 2.36
N GLU A 343 -12.95 19.70 3.62
CA GLU A 343 -14.09 19.34 4.46
C GLU A 343 -15.41 19.91 3.93
N GLN A 344 -15.39 21.12 3.38
CA GLN A 344 -16.56 21.70 2.71
C GLN A 344 -16.96 20.94 1.46
N ALA A 345 -15.98 20.50 0.65
CA ALA A 345 -16.24 19.77 -0.59
C ALA A 345 -16.70 18.32 -0.36
N THR A 346 -16.26 17.70 0.72
CA THR A 346 -16.58 16.30 1.03
C THR A 346 -17.71 16.15 2.05
N GLY A 347 -17.92 17.14 2.92
CA GLY A 347 -18.76 17.00 4.12
C GLY A 347 -18.14 16.10 5.20
N GLY A 348 -16.95 15.53 4.93
CA GLY A 348 -16.22 14.62 5.82
C GLY A 348 -15.24 15.36 6.73
N LEU A 349 -14.48 14.59 7.52
CA LEU A 349 -13.46 15.12 8.42
C LEU A 349 -12.06 14.80 7.90
N MET A 350 -11.15 15.80 8.00
CA MET A 350 -9.75 15.64 7.70
C MET A 350 -8.93 15.51 8.99
N ILE A 351 -8.19 14.42 9.10
CA ILE A 351 -7.24 14.13 10.17
C ILE A 351 -5.85 14.57 9.68
N GLU A 352 -5.15 15.35 10.47
CA GLU A 352 -3.73 15.62 10.27
C GLU A 352 -2.92 14.62 11.09
N GLY A 353 -1.99 13.90 10.44
CA GLY A 353 -1.18 12.88 11.07
C GLY A 353 0.31 13.16 10.92
N TYR A 354 1.06 12.87 11.96
CA TYR A 354 2.53 12.90 11.97
C TYR A 354 3.08 11.51 12.22
N GLY A 355 4.12 11.17 11.49
CA GLY A 355 4.80 9.89 11.62
C GLY A 355 6.16 9.87 10.96
N MET A 356 6.83 8.74 11.09
CA MET A 356 8.12 8.45 10.48
C MET A 356 8.21 6.96 10.18
N THR A 357 9.00 6.59 9.18
CA THR A 357 9.10 5.18 8.73
C THR A 357 9.45 4.24 9.89
N GLU A 358 10.35 4.66 10.77
CA GLU A 358 10.82 3.90 11.94
C GLU A 358 9.72 3.65 12.99
N ALA A 359 8.60 4.38 12.90
CA ALA A 359 7.42 4.20 13.78
C ALA A 359 6.25 3.43 13.13
N SER A 360 6.38 2.96 11.88
CA SER A 360 5.47 2.04 11.18
C SER A 360 4.12 2.56 10.60
N PRO A 361 3.84 3.80 10.27
CA PRO A 361 4.57 5.05 10.47
C PRO A 361 3.96 6.01 11.49
N ILE A 362 2.68 5.85 11.90
CA ILE A 362 1.93 6.88 12.63
C ILE A 362 2.37 6.96 14.10
N ILE A 363 2.50 8.19 14.60
CA ILE A 363 2.85 8.50 15.99
C ILE A 363 1.79 9.40 16.61
N LEU A 364 1.42 10.50 15.93
CA LEU A 364 0.49 11.52 16.40
C LEU A 364 -0.58 11.76 15.35
N GLY A 365 -1.76 12.14 15.79
CA GLY A 365 -2.83 12.60 14.90
C GLY A 365 -3.82 13.51 15.59
N SER A 366 -4.49 14.36 14.82
CA SER A 366 -5.59 15.15 15.32
C SER A 366 -6.77 14.23 15.67
N PRO A 367 -7.42 14.41 16.84
CA PRO A 367 -8.61 13.66 17.19
C PRO A 367 -9.72 13.84 16.15
N LEU A 368 -10.50 12.81 15.93
CA LEU A 368 -11.68 12.85 15.05
C LEU A 368 -12.85 13.56 15.76
N ALA A 369 -12.66 14.86 15.98
CA ALA A 369 -13.63 15.73 16.65
C ALA A 369 -13.65 17.11 16.02
N SER A 370 -14.81 17.78 16.03
CA SER A 370 -14.95 19.14 15.51
C SER A 370 -14.16 20.17 16.33
N SER A 371 -13.86 19.87 17.59
CA SER A 371 -13.09 20.70 18.52
C SER A 371 -11.57 20.55 18.36
N ARG A 372 -11.06 19.75 17.40
CA ARG A 372 -9.63 19.55 17.19
C ARG A 372 -8.89 20.85 16.86
N ALA A 373 -7.66 21.00 17.35
CA ALA A 373 -6.80 22.12 17.00
C ALA A 373 -6.24 21.94 15.58
N ARG A 374 -6.64 22.78 14.64
CA ARG A 374 -6.12 22.76 13.26
C ARG A 374 -4.69 23.27 13.22
N GLY A 375 -3.84 22.69 12.38
CA GLY A 375 -2.42 23.04 12.27
C GLY A 375 -1.56 22.54 13.43
N ALA A 376 -2.11 21.72 14.32
CA ALA A 376 -1.36 20.99 15.34
C ALA A 376 -1.11 19.56 14.86
N LEU A 377 0.06 18.98 15.24
CA LEU A 377 0.40 17.58 14.90
C LEU A 377 -0.54 16.56 15.55
N GLY A 378 -1.34 16.98 16.55
CA GLY A 378 -2.26 16.12 17.26
C GLY A 378 -1.68 15.55 18.57
N ILE A 379 -2.24 14.44 18.99
CA ILE A 379 -1.89 13.71 20.22
C ILE A 379 -1.49 12.26 19.86
N PRO A 380 -0.78 11.54 20.75
CA PRO A 380 -0.40 10.15 20.50
C PRO A 380 -1.62 9.27 20.22
N PHE A 381 -1.43 8.31 19.32
CA PHE A 381 -2.37 7.22 19.10
C PHE A 381 -2.43 6.32 20.35
N PRO A 382 -3.46 5.44 20.48
CA PRO A 382 -3.62 4.54 21.59
C PRO A 382 -2.42 3.66 21.91
#